data_95b1e827f0c868525f8f1b5c14a8c3a3
#
_entry.id   95b1e827f0c868525f8f1b5c14a8c3a3
#
_cell.length_a   1.000
_cell.length_b   1.000
_cell.length_c   1.000
_cell.angle_alpha   90.00
_cell.angle_beta   90.00
_cell.angle_gamma   90.00
#
_symmetry.space_group_name_H-M   'P 1'
#
loop_
_entity.id
_entity.type
_entity.pdbx_description
1 polymer ?
#
loop_
_entity_poly.entity_id
_entity_poly.type
_entity_poly.pdbx_seq_one_letter_code
_entity_poly.pdbx_strand_id
1 'polypeptide(L)'
;MKNINRNKQLFFDFGRDYEANLDNFFFSSSNKLLKLELENFLNGAVSQNIFLTASNGNGKTFLLNSILNHERLQNLKVIYIDVALLQQEKNYFDELSNFDLICLDNVDQTGKPLEVQIFNLINQCKDSSTNLLFASSNHPDSFDFLPDLVSRFKAFKQYRINFIADDDVVDCLNFVASKLKLNYSEDLINYFSTRIKRDFSSIKTTMQDFDKFLYSEQKQPTKMSAASFLKNYS
;
A
#
# COMPACT_ATOMS: atom_id res chain seq x y z
N MET A 1 -17.03 12.17 -46.13
CA MET A 1 -17.10 12.38 -44.66
C MET A 1 -16.83 11.06 -43.96
N LYS A 2 -15.64 10.87 -43.42
CA LYS A 2 -15.27 9.65 -42.69
C LYS A 2 -15.66 9.86 -41.24
N ASN A 3 -16.66 9.09 -40.75
CA ASN A 3 -16.98 8.96 -39.34
C ASN A 3 -15.80 8.29 -38.61
N ILE A 4 -15.02 9.06 -37.92
CA ILE A 4 -14.05 8.55 -36.95
C ILE A 4 -14.85 8.21 -35.69
N ASN A 5 -15.25 6.95 -35.56
CA ASN A 5 -15.70 6.39 -34.29
C ASN A 5 -14.49 6.45 -33.32
N ARG A 6 -14.40 7.52 -32.54
CA ARG A 6 -13.53 7.55 -31.38
C ARG A 6 -14.15 6.59 -30.37
N ASN A 7 -13.59 5.38 -30.27
CA ASN A 7 -13.81 4.52 -29.11
C ASN A 7 -13.46 5.35 -27.89
N LYS A 8 -14.48 5.80 -27.17
CA LYS A 8 -14.29 6.38 -25.84
C LYS A 8 -13.74 5.23 -24.99
N GLN A 9 -12.45 5.23 -24.73
CA GLN A 9 -11.84 4.39 -23.72
C GLN A 9 -12.50 4.75 -22.40
N LEU A 10 -13.29 3.82 -21.85
CA LEU A 10 -13.90 4.00 -20.55
C LEU A 10 -12.77 4.00 -19.53
N PHE A 11 -12.53 5.14 -18.92
CA PHE A 11 -11.57 5.27 -17.82
C PHE A 11 -12.27 4.77 -16.56
N PHE A 12 -11.87 3.61 -16.06
CA PHE A 12 -12.29 3.13 -14.75
C PHE A 12 -11.24 3.59 -13.73
N ASP A 13 -11.69 4.40 -12.76
CA ASP A 13 -10.88 4.69 -11.59
C ASP A 13 -10.95 3.50 -10.62
N PHE A 14 -9.87 2.73 -10.58
CA PHE A 14 -9.73 1.59 -9.67
C PHE A 14 -9.02 1.98 -8.35
N GLY A 15 -8.98 3.28 -8.01
CA GLY A 15 -8.38 3.79 -6.78
C GLY A 15 -6.86 3.96 -6.83
N ARG A 16 -6.24 4.05 -8.02
CA ARG A 16 -4.79 4.24 -8.17
C ARG A 16 -4.34 5.63 -7.71
N ASP A 17 -3.32 5.67 -6.84
CA ASP A 17 -2.63 6.90 -6.42
C ASP A 17 -1.34 7.09 -7.25
N TYR A 18 -1.37 8.01 -8.20
CA TYR A 18 -0.24 8.31 -9.10
C TYR A 18 0.88 9.13 -8.43
N GLU A 19 0.64 9.69 -7.24
CA GLU A 19 1.64 10.48 -6.49
C GLU A 19 2.43 9.63 -5.48
N ALA A 20 2.03 8.38 -5.28
CA ALA A 20 2.73 7.48 -4.37
C ALA A 20 4.15 7.19 -4.88
N ASN A 21 5.14 7.26 -3.97
CA ASN A 21 6.55 7.06 -4.28
C ASN A 21 7.22 6.25 -3.17
N LEU A 22 8.08 5.28 -3.53
CA LEU A 22 8.82 4.44 -2.59
C LEU A 22 9.72 5.26 -1.64
N ASP A 23 10.24 6.40 -2.07
CA ASP A 23 11.03 7.31 -1.22
C ASP A 23 10.22 7.89 -0.06
N ASN A 24 8.89 7.84 -0.14
CA ASN A 24 7.97 8.28 0.89
C ASN A 24 7.43 7.12 1.74
N PHE A 25 7.93 5.90 1.54
CA PHE A 25 7.62 4.73 2.36
C PHE A 25 8.74 4.48 3.39
N PHE A 26 8.38 4.45 4.67
CA PHE A 26 9.35 4.15 5.72
C PHE A 26 9.50 2.63 5.90
N PHE A 27 10.67 2.11 5.54
CA PHE A 27 11.03 0.72 5.80
C PHE A 27 11.70 0.61 7.17
N SER A 28 10.94 0.16 8.17
CA SER A 28 11.47 -0.15 9.51
C SER A 28 12.48 -1.29 9.48
N SER A 29 13.19 -1.48 10.59
CA SER A 29 14.17 -2.56 10.75
C SER A 29 13.55 -3.94 10.52
N SER A 30 12.29 -4.14 10.95
CA SER A 30 11.53 -5.38 10.76
C SER A 30 11.06 -5.62 9.32
N ASN A 31 11.13 -4.61 8.44
CA ASN A 31 10.73 -4.68 7.02
C ASN A 31 11.92 -4.70 6.04
N LYS A 32 13.15 -4.89 6.53
CA LYS A 32 14.38 -4.91 5.69
C LYS A 32 14.34 -6.00 4.62
N LEU A 33 13.86 -7.19 4.96
CA LEU A 33 13.73 -8.28 3.99
C LEU A 33 12.72 -7.94 2.90
N LEU A 34 11.57 -7.40 3.27
CA LEU A 34 10.57 -6.93 2.30
C LEU A 34 11.17 -5.89 1.35
N LYS A 35 11.92 -4.91 1.88
CA LYS A 35 12.59 -3.89 1.06
C LYS A 35 13.52 -4.53 0.01
N LEU A 36 14.40 -5.43 0.45
CA LEU A 36 15.34 -6.13 -0.43
C LEU A 36 14.61 -6.92 -1.54
N GLU A 37 13.54 -7.61 -1.18
CA GLU A 37 12.78 -8.40 -2.15
C GLU A 37 12.03 -7.53 -3.17
N LEU A 38 11.51 -6.38 -2.74
CA LEU A 38 10.90 -5.42 -3.67
C LEU A 38 11.95 -4.79 -4.60
N GLU A 39 13.14 -4.50 -4.10
CA GLU A 39 14.26 -4.04 -4.93
C GLU A 39 14.67 -5.11 -5.97
N ASN A 40 14.75 -6.37 -5.57
CA ASN A 40 15.01 -7.50 -6.49
C ASN A 40 13.90 -7.66 -7.53
N PHE A 41 12.65 -7.54 -7.11
CA PHE A 41 11.48 -7.59 -7.99
C PHE A 41 11.52 -6.46 -9.03
N LEU A 42 11.76 -5.23 -8.61
CA LEU A 42 11.86 -4.06 -9.49
C LEU A 42 13.08 -4.14 -10.43
N ASN A 43 14.16 -4.81 -10.02
CA ASN A 43 15.33 -5.06 -10.86
C ASN A 43 15.11 -6.13 -11.93
N GLY A 44 13.93 -6.79 -11.94
CA GLY A 44 13.66 -7.90 -12.85
C GLY A 44 14.49 -9.17 -12.53
N ALA A 45 15.14 -9.21 -11.38
CA ALA A 45 16.00 -10.33 -10.98
C ALA A 45 15.19 -11.61 -10.72
N VAL A 46 13.90 -11.47 -10.42
CA VAL A 46 13.02 -12.60 -10.11
C VAL A 46 11.61 -12.31 -10.63
N SER A 47 11.12 -13.18 -11.54
CA SER A 47 9.70 -13.25 -11.86
C SER A 47 9.01 -14.07 -10.79
N GLN A 48 8.20 -13.44 -9.94
CA GLN A 48 7.50 -14.15 -8.86
C GLN A 48 6.23 -13.42 -8.46
N ASN A 49 5.24 -14.19 -8.06
CA ASN A 49 4.03 -13.65 -7.48
C ASN A 49 4.26 -13.36 -5.99
N ILE A 50 3.80 -12.21 -5.52
CA ILE A 50 3.97 -11.72 -4.15
C ILE A 50 2.60 -11.51 -3.51
N PHE A 51 2.46 -11.94 -2.26
CA PHE A 51 1.30 -11.68 -1.42
C PHE A 51 1.72 -10.87 -0.20
N LEU A 52 1.23 -9.64 -0.12
CA LEU A 52 1.52 -8.71 0.98
C LEU A 52 0.40 -8.75 2.01
N THR A 53 0.75 -8.94 3.27
CA THR A 53 -0.19 -8.78 4.38
C THR A 53 0.23 -7.64 5.29
N ALA A 54 -0.73 -6.85 5.76
CA ALA A 54 -0.51 -5.86 6.79
C ALA A 54 -1.82 -5.44 7.43
N SER A 55 -1.80 -5.14 8.71
CA SER A 55 -2.93 -4.47 9.37
C SER A 55 -3.23 -3.13 8.70
N ASN A 56 -4.46 -2.64 8.85
CA ASN A 56 -4.86 -1.34 8.32
C ASN A 56 -3.94 -0.23 8.86
N GLY A 57 -3.65 0.77 8.03
CA GLY A 57 -2.76 1.88 8.38
C GLY A 57 -1.26 1.64 8.18
N ASN A 58 -0.82 0.39 7.88
CA ASN A 58 0.60 0.08 7.65
C ASN A 58 1.07 0.28 6.21
N GLY A 59 0.26 0.92 5.36
CA GLY A 59 0.70 1.41 4.05
C GLY A 59 0.69 0.40 2.91
N LYS A 60 -0.12 -0.68 2.96
CA LYS A 60 -0.29 -1.63 1.84
C LYS A 60 -0.56 -0.94 0.51
N THR A 61 -1.69 -0.23 0.45
CA THR A 61 -2.16 0.50 -0.74
C THR A 61 -1.10 1.48 -1.24
N PHE A 62 -0.48 2.24 -0.32
CA PHE A 62 0.58 3.17 -0.67
C PHE A 62 1.80 2.47 -1.26
N LEU A 63 2.20 1.32 -0.69
CA LEU A 63 3.34 0.53 -1.18
C LEU A 63 3.07 -0.04 -2.57
N LEU A 64 1.87 -0.61 -2.81
CA LEU A 64 1.46 -1.10 -4.14
C LEU A 64 1.54 0.00 -5.19
N ASN A 65 0.93 1.15 -4.90
CA ASN A 65 0.94 2.29 -5.81
C ASN A 65 2.36 2.84 -6.04
N SER A 66 3.19 2.88 -4.98
CA SER A 66 4.59 3.30 -5.10
C SER A 66 5.43 2.38 -5.99
N ILE A 67 5.17 1.07 -5.94
CA ILE A 67 5.80 0.09 -6.84
C ILE A 67 5.36 0.35 -8.28
N LEU A 68 4.07 0.51 -8.53
CA LEU A 68 3.54 0.74 -9.87
C LEU A 68 3.98 2.06 -10.50
N ASN A 69 4.32 3.07 -9.67
CA ASN A 69 4.81 4.36 -10.14
C ASN A 69 6.34 4.39 -10.28
N HIS A 70 7.02 3.30 -9.96
CA HIS A 70 8.48 3.24 -10.02
C HIS A 70 8.98 3.35 -11.47
N GLU A 71 10.05 4.13 -11.69
CA GLU A 71 10.59 4.44 -13.02
C GLU A 71 10.90 3.20 -13.88
N ARG A 72 11.34 2.10 -13.27
CA ARG A 72 11.65 0.84 -13.97
C ARG A 72 10.44 0.15 -14.58
N LEU A 73 9.23 0.51 -14.16
CA LEU A 73 7.98 -0.03 -14.67
C LEU A 73 7.30 0.88 -15.71
N GLN A 74 7.89 2.03 -16.04
CA GLN A 74 7.28 3.03 -16.95
C GLN A 74 6.98 2.51 -18.36
N ASN A 75 7.77 1.54 -18.83
CA ASN A 75 7.59 0.93 -20.16
C ASN A 75 6.78 -0.38 -20.12
N LEU A 76 6.30 -0.78 -18.96
CA LEU A 76 5.52 -1.98 -18.74
C LEU A 76 4.01 -1.66 -18.67
N LYS A 77 3.20 -2.60 -19.11
CA LYS A 77 1.76 -2.54 -18.93
C LYS A 77 1.43 -2.98 -17.50
N VAL A 78 1.12 -2.02 -16.65
CA VAL A 78 0.81 -2.27 -15.25
C VAL A 78 -0.62 -1.84 -14.93
N ILE A 79 -1.30 -2.57 -14.05
CA ILE A 79 -2.64 -2.22 -13.59
C ILE A 79 -2.76 -2.38 -12.08
N TYR A 80 -3.48 -1.44 -11.45
CA TYR A 80 -3.89 -1.49 -10.06
C TYR A 80 -5.42 -1.61 -9.98
N ILE A 81 -5.89 -2.53 -9.16
CA ILE A 81 -7.32 -2.73 -8.92
C ILE A 81 -7.54 -2.88 -7.41
N ASP A 82 -8.31 -1.99 -6.83
CA ASP A 82 -8.84 -2.17 -5.49
C ASP A 82 -10.11 -3.03 -5.57
N VAL A 83 -10.02 -4.26 -5.05
CA VAL A 83 -11.12 -5.22 -5.08
C VAL A 83 -12.34 -4.71 -4.30
N ALA A 84 -12.13 -3.89 -3.26
CA ALA A 84 -13.20 -3.30 -2.47
C ALA A 84 -14.11 -2.35 -3.28
N LEU A 85 -13.62 -1.80 -4.39
CA LEU A 85 -14.36 -0.89 -5.26
C LEU A 85 -15.14 -1.62 -6.37
N LEU A 86 -14.96 -2.94 -6.51
CA LEU A 86 -15.57 -3.70 -7.59
C LEU A 86 -17.02 -4.09 -7.28
N GLN A 87 -17.87 -4.02 -8.31
CA GLN A 87 -19.20 -4.60 -8.26
C GLN A 87 -19.10 -6.12 -8.43
N GLN A 88 -19.60 -6.90 -7.49
CA GLN A 88 -19.41 -8.35 -7.43
C GLN A 88 -19.90 -9.11 -8.68
N GLU A 89 -20.89 -8.57 -9.40
CA GLU A 89 -21.55 -9.23 -10.50
C GLU A 89 -20.93 -8.98 -11.89
N LYS A 90 -19.96 -8.07 -11.96
CA LYS A 90 -19.28 -7.73 -13.22
C LYS A 90 -17.99 -8.53 -13.38
N ASN A 91 -17.63 -8.81 -14.62
CA ASN A 91 -16.33 -9.36 -14.96
C ASN A 91 -15.33 -8.22 -15.22
N TYR A 92 -14.24 -8.23 -14.47
CA TYR A 92 -13.20 -7.20 -14.52
C TYR A 92 -11.84 -7.74 -14.98
N PHE A 93 -11.66 -9.06 -14.99
CA PHE A 93 -10.33 -9.66 -15.12
C PHE A 93 -10.07 -10.29 -16.51
N ASP A 94 -11.03 -10.16 -17.44
CA ASP A 94 -10.83 -10.60 -18.81
C ASP A 94 -9.68 -9.81 -19.46
N GLU A 95 -8.83 -10.52 -20.20
CA GLU A 95 -7.68 -9.96 -20.93
C GLU A 95 -6.56 -9.34 -20.06
N LEU A 96 -6.64 -9.42 -18.72
CA LEU A 96 -5.58 -8.89 -17.86
C LEU A 96 -4.27 -9.67 -17.96
N SER A 97 -4.28 -10.90 -18.44
CA SER A 97 -3.05 -11.68 -18.71
C SER A 97 -2.12 -11.05 -19.76
N ASN A 98 -2.58 -9.99 -20.45
CA ASN A 98 -1.77 -9.18 -21.36
C ASN A 98 -0.97 -8.06 -20.64
N PHE A 99 -1.11 -7.92 -19.32
CA PHE A 99 -0.34 -6.98 -18.53
C PHE A 99 0.95 -7.64 -18.03
N ASP A 100 1.99 -6.83 -17.82
CA ASP A 100 3.27 -7.28 -17.26
C ASP A 100 3.20 -7.42 -15.74
N LEU A 101 2.40 -6.56 -15.10
CA LEU A 101 2.17 -6.57 -13.64
C LEU A 101 0.70 -6.23 -13.32
N ILE A 102 0.07 -7.08 -12.51
CA ILE A 102 -1.28 -6.88 -11.97
C ILE A 102 -1.17 -6.77 -10.45
N CYS A 103 -1.61 -5.62 -9.91
CA CYS A 103 -1.74 -5.41 -8.49
C CYS A 103 -3.21 -5.47 -8.07
N LEU A 104 -3.56 -6.39 -7.16
CA LEU A 104 -4.87 -6.43 -6.51
C LEU A 104 -4.73 -6.06 -5.05
N ASP A 105 -5.41 -4.99 -4.63
CA ASP A 105 -5.48 -4.58 -3.23
C ASP A 105 -6.79 -5.03 -2.58
N ASN A 106 -6.78 -5.14 -1.25
CA ASN A 106 -7.93 -5.52 -0.45
C ASN A 106 -8.58 -6.86 -0.87
N VAL A 107 -7.76 -7.85 -1.26
CA VAL A 107 -8.27 -9.15 -1.74
C VAL A 107 -9.06 -9.92 -0.70
N ASP A 108 -8.91 -9.61 0.59
CA ASP A 108 -9.75 -10.13 1.68
C ASP A 108 -11.19 -9.62 1.66
N GLN A 109 -11.50 -8.60 0.85
CA GLN A 109 -12.85 -8.08 0.65
C GLN A 109 -13.55 -8.69 -0.58
N THR A 110 -12.97 -9.73 -1.17
CA THR A 110 -13.54 -10.46 -2.30
C THR A 110 -14.82 -11.18 -1.91
N GLY A 111 -15.90 -10.95 -2.66
CA GLY A 111 -17.13 -11.74 -2.55
C GLY A 111 -17.10 -12.98 -3.45
N LYS A 112 -18.01 -13.94 -3.21
CA LYS A 112 -18.06 -15.25 -3.91
C LYS A 112 -17.94 -15.16 -5.44
N PRO A 113 -18.62 -14.25 -6.16
CA PRO A 113 -18.48 -14.16 -7.62
C PRO A 113 -17.09 -13.78 -8.07
N LEU A 114 -16.38 -12.92 -7.32
CA LEU A 114 -15.03 -12.49 -7.67
C LEU A 114 -13.95 -13.54 -7.32
N GLU A 115 -14.20 -14.43 -6.35
CA GLU A 115 -13.27 -15.52 -6.02
C GLU A 115 -12.94 -16.38 -7.25
N VAL A 116 -13.97 -16.76 -8.03
CA VAL A 116 -13.81 -17.55 -9.26
C VAL A 116 -13.04 -16.76 -10.30
N GLN A 117 -13.32 -15.46 -10.44
CA GLN A 117 -12.64 -14.61 -11.40
C GLN A 117 -11.15 -14.45 -11.06
N ILE A 118 -10.81 -14.21 -9.78
CA ILE A 118 -9.42 -14.10 -9.32
C ILE A 118 -8.69 -15.45 -9.49
N PHE A 119 -9.36 -16.58 -9.19
CA PHE A 119 -8.79 -17.90 -9.43
C PHE A 119 -8.46 -18.12 -10.90
N ASN A 120 -9.38 -17.76 -11.80
CA ASN A 120 -9.17 -17.87 -13.26
C ASN A 120 -8.03 -16.95 -13.72
N LEU A 121 -7.97 -15.70 -13.23
CA LEU A 121 -6.88 -14.77 -13.51
C LEU A 121 -5.52 -15.37 -13.14
N ILE A 122 -5.38 -15.91 -11.92
CA ILE A 122 -4.13 -16.55 -11.49
C ILE A 122 -3.73 -17.70 -12.42
N ASN A 123 -4.70 -18.50 -12.86
CA ASN A 123 -4.43 -19.61 -13.78
C ASN A 123 -4.01 -19.12 -15.16
N GLN A 124 -4.66 -18.08 -15.71
CA GLN A 124 -4.29 -17.46 -16.99
C GLN A 124 -2.87 -16.87 -16.95
N CYS A 125 -2.51 -16.24 -15.81
CA CYS A 125 -1.18 -15.65 -15.65
C CYS A 125 -0.06 -16.66 -15.41
N LYS A 126 -0.34 -17.95 -15.14
CA LYS A 126 0.70 -18.98 -14.99
C LYS A 126 1.49 -19.26 -16.26
N ASP A 127 0.80 -19.20 -17.41
CA ASP A 127 1.37 -19.52 -18.72
C ASP A 127 1.88 -18.24 -19.42
N SER A 128 1.72 -17.09 -18.80
CA SER A 128 2.20 -15.78 -19.25
C SER A 128 3.38 -15.30 -18.40
N SER A 129 4.09 -14.26 -18.84
CA SER A 129 5.12 -13.59 -18.06
C SER A 129 4.57 -12.56 -17.07
N THR A 130 3.25 -12.54 -16.85
CA THR A 130 2.56 -11.59 -15.98
C THR A 130 2.90 -11.86 -14.51
N ASN A 131 3.37 -10.85 -13.81
CA ASN A 131 3.58 -10.92 -12.37
C ASN A 131 2.32 -10.47 -11.61
N LEU A 132 2.04 -11.13 -10.49
CA LEU A 132 0.91 -10.81 -9.61
C LEU A 132 1.42 -10.30 -8.27
N LEU A 133 0.91 -9.14 -7.85
CA LEU A 133 1.21 -8.54 -6.55
C LEU A 133 -0.10 -8.25 -5.83
N PHE A 134 -0.42 -9.07 -4.83
CA PHE A 134 -1.68 -8.99 -4.10
C PHE A 134 -1.47 -8.47 -2.68
N ALA A 135 -2.45 -7.74 -2.17
CA ALA A 135 -2.41 -7.23 -0.81
C ALA A 135 -3.72 -7.47 -0.05
N SER A 136 -3.59 -7.73 1.24
CA SER A 136 -4.68 -8.07 2.15
C SER A 136 -4.41 -7.55 3.56
N SER A 137 -5.47 -7.34 4.32
CA SER A 137 -5.35 -7.08 5.77
C SER A 137 -5.13 -8.37 6.57
N ASN A 138 -5.51 -9.51 6.01
CA ASN A 138 -5.47 -10.82 6.66
C ASN A 138 -4.57 -11.81 5.90
N HIS A 139 -3.99 -12.77 6.62
CA HIS A 139 -3.22 -13.84 6.00
C HIS A 139 -4.15 -14.82 5.26
N PRO A 140 -3.75 -15.41 4.11
CA PRO A 140 -4.59 -16.35 3.35
C PRO A 140 -5.16 -17.53 4.15
N ASP A 141 -4.48 -17.95 5.24
CA ASP A 141 -4.99 -19.00 6.12
C ASP A 141 -6.31 -18.67 6.81
N SER A 142 -6.63 -17.39 6.95
CA SER A 142 -7.86 -16.93 7.61
C SER A 142 -9.03 -16.67 6.66
N PHE A 143 -8.85 -16.92 5.35
CA PHE A 143 -9.90 -16.65 4.37
C PHE A 143 -10.92 -17.78 4.30
N ASP A 144 -12.20 -17.42 4.36
CA ASP A 144 -13.33 -18.30 4.05
C ASP A 144 -13.65 -18.23 2.54
N PHE A 145 -12.64 -18.52 1.73
CA PHE A 145 -12.71 -18.54 0.26
C PHE A 145 -12.71 -19.95 -0.28
N LEU A 146 -12.87 -20.08 -1.59
CA LEU A 146 -12.67 -21.36 -2.28
C LEU A 146 -11.31 -21.94 -1.92
N PRO A 147 -11.23 -23.21 -1.47
CA PRO A 147 -9.99 -23.85 -1.04
C PRO A 147 -8.86 -23.77 -2.10
N ASP A 148 -9.24 -23.89 -3.37
CA ASP A 148 -8.30 -23.79 -4.49
C ASP A 148 -7.71 -22.39 -4.61
N LEU A 149 -8.51 -21.34 -4.40
CA LEU A 149 -8.03 -19.94 -4.42
C LEU A 149 -7.08 -19.68 -3.25
N VAL A 150 -7.44 -20.14 -2.04
CA VAL A 150 -6.56 -20.04 -0.85
C VAL A 150 -5.22 -20.73 -1.11
N SER A 151 -5.26 -21.93 -1.73
CA SER A 151 -4.04 -22.64 -2.11
C SER A 151 -3.16 -21.85 -3.08
N ARG A 152 -3.78 -21.14 -4.04
CA ARG A 152 -3.05 -20.25 -4.97
C ARG A 152 -2.40 -19.08 -4.24
N PHE A 153 -3.12 -18.42 -3.34
CA PHE A 153 -2.56 -17.32 -2.54
C PHE A 153 -1.37 -17.78 -1.70
N LYS A 154 -1.46 -18.95 -1.06
CA LYS A 154 -0.37 -19.53 -0.27
C LYS A 154 0.88 -19.88 -1.10
N ALA A 155 0.71 -20.16 -2.39
CA ALA A 155 1.82 -20.46 -3.29
C ALA A 155 2.63 -19.20 -3.69
N PHE A 156 2.11 -17.98 -3.44
CA PHE A 156 2.84 -16.76 -3.65
C PHE A 156 3.90 -16.56 -2.57
N LYS A 157 4.96 -15.79 -2.84
CA LYS A 157 5.88 -15.37 -1.78
C LYS A 157 5.14 -14.46 -0.80
N GLN A 158 5.12 -14.89 0.45
CA GLN A 158 4.40 -14.20 1.53
C GLN A 158 5.31 -13.19 2.21
N TYR A 159 4.87 -11.92 2.24
CA TYR A 159 5.54 -10.88 3.01
C TYR A 159 4.53 -10.15 3.89
N ARG A 160 5.00 -9.73 5.07
CA ARG A 160 4.20 -8.94 6.00
C ARG A 160 4.84 -7.59 6.20
N ILE A 161 4.03 -6.52 6.08
CA ILE A 161 4.40 -5.19 6.53
C ILE A 161 4.08 -5.11 8.03
N ASN A 162 5.12 -5.05 8.84
CA ASN A 162 4.99 -5.01 10.29
C ASN A 162 4.70 -3.59 10.78
N PHE A 163 4.15 -3.48 12.00
CA PHE A 163 4.09 -2.21 12.72
C PHE A 163 5.49 -1.64 12.93
N ILE A 164 5.54 -0.34 13.17
CA ILE A 164 6.79 0.32 13.55
C ILE A 164 7.20 -0.19 14.93
N ALA A 165 8.36 -0.83 15.02
CA ALA A 165 8.91 -1.31 16.26
C ALA A 165 9.30 -0.13 17.17
N ASP A 166 9.35 -0.36 18.50
CA ASP A 166 9.68 0.71 19.45
C ASP A 166 11.02 1.38 19.15
N ASP A 167 12.01 0.60 18.72
CA ASP A 167 13.33 1.10 18.35
C ASP A 167 13.34 1.95 17.05
N ASP A 168 12.36 1.75 16.18
CA ASP A 168 12.25 2.46 14.90
C ASP A 168 11.34 3.72 14.97
N VAL A 169 10.64 3.94 16.08
CA VAL A 169 9.62 5.01 16.16
C VAL A 169 10.22 6.40 16.00
N VAL A 170 11.36 6.65 16.65
CA VAL A 170 12.06 7.94 16.57
C VAL A 170 12.51 8.21 15.13
N ASP A 171 13.07 7.19 14.48
CA ASP A 171 13.51 7.28 13.08
C ASP A 171 12.32 7.49 12.14
N CYS A 172 11.20 6.81 12.39
CA CYS A 172 9.98 7.00 11.62
C CYS A 172 9.41 8.43 11.78
N LEU A 173 9.39 8.96 13.00
CA LEU A 173 8.97 10.34 13.27
C LEU A 173 9.87 11.36 12.56
N ASN A 174 11.19 11.18 12.63
CA ASN A 174 12.15 12.03 11.93
C ASN A 174 11.98 11.95 10.41
N PHE A 175 11.75 10.73 9.88
CA PHE A 175 11.45 10.52 8.47
C PHE A 175 10.20 11.30 8.05
N VAL A 176 9.09 11.17 8.80
CA VAL A 176 7.84 11.87 8.51
C VAL A 176 8.02 13.40 8.64
N ALA A 177 8.71 13.88 9.68
CA ALA A 177 9.02 15.30 9.85
C ALA A 177 9.78 15.85 8.64
N SER A 178 10.82 15.14 8.21
CA SER A 178 11.61 15.49 7.02
C SER A 178 10.74 15.59 5.76
N LYS A 179 9.87 14.61 5.51
CA LYS A 179 8.97 14.59 4.34
C LYS A 179 7.93 15.72 4.38
N LEU A 180 7.44 16.07 5.56
CA LEU A 180 6.52 17.17 5.77
C LEU A 180 7.22 18.53 5.91
N LYS A 181 8.57 18.57 5.88
CA LYS A 181 9.38 19.78 6.07
C LYS A 181 9.13 20.45 7.44
N LEU A 182 8.88 19.63 8.47
CA LEU A 182 8.68 20.09 9.83
C LEU A 182 10.02 20.14 10.57
N ASN A 183 10.27 21.24 11.24
CA ASN A 183 11.48 21.40 12.05
C ASN A 183 11.16 21.22 13.54
N TYR A 184 11.13 19.96 13.98
CA TYR A 184 10.85 19.62 15.36
C TYR A 184 12.14 19.29 16.10
N SER A 185 12.22 19.71 17.38
CA SER A 185 13.35 19.37 18.22
C SER A 185 13.35 17.89 18.59
N GLU A 186 14.52 17.34 18.89
CA GLU A 186 14.68 15.96 19.37
C GLU A 186 13.79 15.69 20.60
N ASP A 187 13.71 16.63 21.50
CA ASP A 187 12.84 16.60 22.69
C ASP A 187 11.35 16.44 22.34
N LEU A 188 10.89 17.09 21.29
CA LEU A 188 9.51 16.99 20.82
C LEU A 188 9.25 15.64 20.11
N ILE A 189 10.19 15.18 19.29
CA ILE A 189 10.16 13.85 18.68
C ILE A 189 10.08 12.76 19.76
N ASN A 190 10.95 12.82 20.76
CA ASN A 190 10.95 11.89 21.88
C ASN A 190 9.64 11.96 22.71
N TYR A 191 9.02 13.13 22.81
CA TYR A 191 7.73 13.27 23.46
C TYR A 191 6.62 12.53 22.72
N PHE A 192 6.59 12.63 21.38
CA PHE A 192 5.63 11.90 20.55
C PHE A 192 5.90 10.40 20.53
N SER A 193 7.16 9.97 20.49
CA SER A 193 7.55 8.56 20.32
C SER A 193 6.92 7.63 21.36
N THR A 194 6.58 8.11 22.55
CA THR A 194 5.98 7.35 23.63
C THR A 194 4.45 7.44 23.71
N ARG A 195 3.79 8.26 22.84
CA ARG A 195 2.37 8.63 23.00
C ARG A 195 1.50 8.41 21.80
N ILE A 196 2.07 8.03 20.67
CA ILE A 196 1.33 7.82 19.43
C ILE A 196 1.24 6.33 19.06
N LYS A 197 0.24 5.98 18.25
CA LYS A 197 0.08 4.62 17.72
C LYS A 197 1.24 4.27 16.79
N ARG A 198 1.57 2.97 16.73
CA ARG A 198 2.72 2.42 16.00
C ARG A 198 2.46 2.10 14.52
N ASP A 199 1.34 2.49 13.98
CA ASP A 199 1.08 2.39 12.54
C ASP A 199 1.51 3.68 11.83
N PHE A 200 2.04 3.53 10.61
CA PHE A 200 2.59 4.65 9.84
C PHE A 200 1.56 5.73 9.54
N SER A 201 0.31 5.34 9.28
CA SER A 201 -0.78 6.28 8.99
C SER A 201 -1.07 7.17 10.20
N SER A 202 -1.18 6.58 11.40
CA SER A 202 -1.40 7.33 12.64
C SER A 202 -0.24 8.29 12.93
N ILE A 203 1.01 7.85 12.75
CA ILE A 203 2.18 8.71 12.93
C ILE A 203 2.10 9.91 11.99
N LYS A 204 1.89 9.67 10.69
CA LYS A 204 1.79 10.72 9.66
C LYS A 204 0.65 11.70 9.96
N THR A 205 -0.54 11.17 10.23
CA THR A 205 -1.74 12.00 10.50
C THR A 205 -1.55 12.83 11.75
N THR A 206 -1.05 12.23 12.84
CA THR A 206 -0.80 12.98 14.09
C THR A 206 0.17 14.14 13.88
N MET A 207 1.24 13.94 13.10
CA MET A 207 2.20 15.01 12.83
C MET A 207 1.61 16.11 11.95
N GLN A 208 0.81 15.75 10.94
CA GLN A 208 0.12 16.72 10.08
C GLN A 208 -0.92 17.53 10.86
N ASP A 209 -1.69 16.88 11.73
CA ASP A 209 -2.73 17.56 12.51
C ASP A 209 -2.12 18.39 13.63
N PHE A 210 -0.99 17.98 14.19
CA PHE A 210 -0.23 18.82 15.11
C PHE A 210 0.30 20.09 14.42
N ASP A 211 0.81 19.99 13.22
CA ASP A 211 1.26 21.16 12.45
C ASP A 211 0.10 22.14 12.17
N LYS A 212 -1.05 21.62 11.75
CA LYS A 212 -2.28 22.43 11.60
C LYS A 212 -2.71 23.10 12.90
N PHE A 213 -2.65 22.36 14.03
CA PHE A 213 -2.94 22.90 15.34
C PHE A 213 -2.00 24.04 15.73
N LEU A 214 -0.70 23.89 15.51
CA LEU A 214 0.28 24.94 15.77
C LEU A 214 -0.03 26.21 14.96
N TYR A 215 -0.36 26.02 13.68
CA TYR A 215 -0.72 27.14 12.80
C TYR A 215 -2.01 27.85 13.28
N SER A 216 -3.07 27.09 13.57
CA SER A 216 -4.36 27.64 13.99
C SER A 216 -4.28 28.38 15.33
N GLU A 217 -3.49 27.87 16.26
CA GLU A 217 -3.31 28.43 17.61
C GLU A 217 -2.15 29.41 17.73
N GLN A 218 -1.43 29.66 16.63
CA GLN A 218 -0.22 30.52 16.58
C GLN A 218 0.83 30.11 17.65
N LYS A 219 1.00 28.78 17.86
CA LYS A 219 1.90 28.22 18.86
C LYS A 219 3.20 27.72 18.23
N GLN A 220 4.26 27.70 19.03
CA GLN A 220 5.53 27.10 18.65
C GLN A 220 5.52 25.59 18.91
N PRO A 221 6.30 24.77 18.14
CA PRO A 221 6.42 23.33 18.31
C PRO A 221 7.23 22.99 19.57
N THR A 222 6.54 22.82 20.68
CA THR A 222 7.10 22.50 22.00
C THR A 222 6.41 21.31 22.64
N LYS A 223 7.02 20.70 23.65
CA LYS A 223 6.36 19.65 24.47
C LYS A 223 5.03 20.12 25.08
N MET A 224 4.95 21.41 25.46
CA MET A 224 3.73 21.98 26.05
C MET A 224 2.61 22.06 25.03
N SER A 225 2.89 22.53 23.82
CA SER A 225 1.90 22.57 22.73
C SER A 225 1.49 21.16 22.29
N ALA A 226 2.42 20.18 22.24
CA ALA A 226 2.11 18.79 21.97
C ALA A 226 1.24 18.15 23.07
N ALA A 227 1.49 18.45 24.33
CA ALA A 227 0.65 17.97 25.43
C ALA A 227 -0.77 18.53 25.34
N SER A 228 -0.91 19.83 25.02
CA SER A 228 -2.21 20.47 24.79
C SER A 228 -2.94 19.83 23.60
N PHE A 229 -2.25 19.61 22.50
CA PHE A 229 -2.80 18.96 21.31
C PHE A 229 -3.31 17.55 21.61
N LEU A 230 -2.45 16.66 22.17
CA LEU A 230 -2.81 15.27 22.43
C LEU A 230 -3.95 15.12 23.44
N LYS A 231 -4.11 16.07 24.39
CA LYS A 231 -5.24 16.06 25.33
C LYS A 231 -6.58 16.30 24.64
N ASN A 232 -6.58 17.04 23.53
CA ASN A 232 -7.79 17.39 22.76
C ASN A 232 -8.02 16.45 21.57
N TYR A 233 -7.04 15.59 21.25
CA TYR A 233 -7.03 14.69 20.10
C TYR A 233 -7.51 13.27 20.46
N SER A 234 -7.81 13.00 21.74
CA SER A 234 -8.23 11.70 22.30
C SER A 234 -9.71 11.46 22.12
#